data_3d6f4b2b9cd74d2dd500e854bfd3e6f7
#
_entry.id   3d6f4b2b9cd74d2dd500e854bfd3e6f7
#
_cell.length_a   1.000
_cell.length_b   1.000
_cell.length_c   1.000
_cell.angle_alpha   90.00
_cell.angle_beta   90.00
_cell.angle_gamma   90.00
#
_symmetry.space_group_name_H-M   'P 1'
#
loop_
_entity.id
_entity.type
_entity.pdbx_description
1 polymer ?
#
loop_
_entity_poly.entity_id
_entity_poly.type
_entity_poly.pdbx_seq_one_letter_code
_entity_poly.pdbx_strand_id
1 'polypeptide(L)'
;TGTGSELVSGATATGADTLAIIADSVTMTTGKLTALGAGSTALDVTATGGVDSGGIDVTVDGDILSSAGNGIVLDQNDNDATGNVVLTSTAGNTITSGAGDAVTIRTDGSGTITVDLADAVSATGGDGINIRDLATGGDIGVTTAGVSALSAAGDAIDVQSSSTTADVTIVAEGAVDAGDDGVVVAITAATATGNISVTTNSTVNAGNNGVDAINSGTGSITVDAVGDINSDDDGVAAITSGGAITITAGNVTSASEEGLDATQGDATGSG
;
A
#
# COMPACT_ATOMS: atom_id res chain seq x y z
N THR A 1 -25.39 -6.39 2.32
CA THR A 1 -25.93 -5.15 2.86
C THR A 1 -25.98 -4.12 1.72
N GLY A 2 -27.12 -3.44 1.52
CA GLY A 2 -27.27 -2.48 0.43
C GLY A 2 -26.54 -1.18 0.70
N THR A 3 -26.36 -0.38 -0.34
CA THR A 3 -25.82 0.99 -0.25
C THR A 3 -26.55 1.78 0.84
N GLY A 4 -25.81 2.41 1.73
CA GLY A 4 -26.34 3.19 2.83
C GLY A 4 -26.55 2.42 4.15
N SER A 5 -26.14 1.17 4.25
CA SER A 5 -26.14 0.44 5.52
C SER A 5 -24.90 0.77 6.31
N GLU A 6 -25.06 1.05 7.61
CA GLU A 6 -23.96 1.24 8.55
C GLU A 6 -23.91 0.05 9.50
N LEU A 7 -22.72 -0.54 9.66
CA LEU A 7 -22.41 -1.52 10.68
C LEU A 7 -21.49 -0.89 11.73
N VAL A 8 -21.90 -0.92 12.98
CA VAL A 8 -21.12 -0.41 14.11
C VAL A 8 -20.89 -1.53 15.11
N SER A 9 -19.65 -1.92 15.31
CA SER A 9 -19.32 -2.84 16.39
C SER A 9 -19.24 -2.08 17.72
N GLY A 10 -19.85 -2.64 18.76
CA GLY A 10 -19.93 -1.99 20.07
C GLY A 10 -18.54 -1.79 20.72
N ALA A 11 -18.38 -0.68 21.41
CA ALA A 11 -17.12 -0.23 22.06
C ALA A 11 -16.59 -1.16 23.18
N THR A 12 -17.24 -2.26 23.51
CA THR A 12 -16.89 -3.10 24.66
C THR A 12 -16.21 -4.41 24.32
N ALA A 13 -16.12 -4.78 23.04
CA ALA A 13 -15.44 -6.01 22.62
C ALA A 13 -14.01 -5.67 22.18
N THR A 14 -13.02 -5.99 23.00
CA THR A 14 -11.61 -5.94 22.59
C THR A 14 -11.34 -7.03 21.56
N GLY A 15 -10.83 -6.66 20.38
CA GLY A 15 -10.44 -7.59 19.33
C GLY A 15 -11.60 -8.13 18.49
N ALA A 16 -12.77 -7.49 18.50
CA ALA A 16 -13.90 -7.86 17.62
C ALA A 16 -13.97 -6.90 16.42
N ASP A 17 -13.85 -7.45 15.23
CA ASP A 17 -13.97 -6.68 13.98
C ASP A 17 -15.43 -6.32 13.70
N THR A 18 -15.65 -5.21 13.00
CA THR A 18 -17.03 -4.81 12.63
C THR A 18 -17.62 -5.76 11.60
N LEU A 19 -16.84 -6.14 10.61
CA LEU A 19 -17.19 -7.13 9.59
C LEU A 19 -15.98 -8.00 9.30
N ALA A 20 -16.07 -9.28 9.66
CA ALA A 20 -15.06 -10.28 9.35
C ALA A 20 -15.66 -11.32 8.40
N ILE A 21 -14.98 -11.65 7.32
CA ILE A 21 -15.38 -12.61 6.29
C ILE A 21 -14.23 -13.57 6.02
N ILE A 22 -14.53 -14.87 6.08
CA ILE A 22 -13.62 -15.93 5.67
C ILE A 22 -14.34 -16.78 4.63
N ALA A 23 -13.80 -16.88 3.42
CA ALA A 23 -14.41 -17.63 2.33
C ALA A 23 -13.35 -18.08 1.32
N ASP A 24 -13.73 -18.97 0.38
CA ASP A 24 -12.82 -19.37 -0.71
C ASP A 24 -12.48 -18.19 -1.61
N SER A 25 -13.44 -17.33 -1.89
CA SER A 25 -13.26 -16.03 -2.55
C SER A 25 -14.36 -15.06 -2.12
N VAL A 26 -14.10 -13.77 -2.21
CA VAL A 26 -15.00 -12.72 -1.74
C VAL A 26 -15.20 -11.68 -2.82
N THR A 27 -16.46 -11.35 -3.11
CA THR A 27 -16.83 -10.17 -3.89
C THR A 27 -17.90 -9.42 -3.11
N MET A 28 -17.63 -8.16 -2.77
CA MET A 28 -18.55 -7.39 -1.94
C MET A 28 -18.48 -5.89 -2.21
N THR A 29 -19.58 -5.22 -1.88
CA THR A 29 -19.63 -3.77 -1.71
C THR A 29 -20.00 -3.47 -0.26
N THR A 30 -19.23 -2.62 0.41
CA THR A 30 -19.49 -2.24 1.79
C THR A 30 -19.88 -0.76 1.88
N GLY A 31 -20.91 -0.46 2.67
CA GLY A 31 -21.19 0.89 3.11
C GLY A 31 -20.30 1.28 4.30
N LYS A 32 -20.80 2.20 5.13
CA LYS A 32 -20.07 2.67 6.30
C LYS A 32 -19.83 1.55 7.33
N LEU A 33 -18.58 1.42 7.76
CA LEU A 33 -18.16 0.53 8.85
C LEU A 33 -17.45 1.34 9.93
N THR A 34 -17.78 1.07 11.21
CA THR A 34 -17.14 1.73 12.34
C THR A 34 -16.76 0.74 13.42
N ALA A 35 -15.48 0.60 13.70
CA ALA A 35 -14.92 -0.19 14.78
C ALA A 35 -14.42 0.71 15.91
N LEU A 36 -14.99 0.56 17.11
CA LEU A 36 -14.69 1.39 18.29
C LEU A 36 -13.93 0.62 19.38
N GLY A 37 -13.80 -0.69 19.25
CA GLY A 37 -13.10 -1.54 20.22
C GLY A 37 -11.57 -1.45 20.09
N ALA A 38 -10.85 -1.62 21.19
CA ALA A 38 -9.40 -1.69 21.17
C ALA A 38 -8.92 -2.88 20.32
N GLY A 39 -8.08 -2.60 19.31
CA GLY A 39 -7.56 -3.60 18.38
C GLY A 39 -8.57 -4.12 17.36
N SER A 40 -9.77 -3.52 17.26
CA SER A 40 -10.79 -3.96 16.30
C SER A 40 -10.52 -3.40 14.92
N THR A 41 -10.56 -4.25 13.90
CA THR A 41 -10.53 -3.88 12.48
C THR A 41 -11.95 -3.54 12.00
N ALA A 42 -12.10 -2.53 11.14
CA ALA A 42 -13.42 -2.21 10.63
C ALA A 42 -13.89 -3.23 9.57
N LEU A 43 -13.00 -3.61 8.65
CA LEU A 43 -13.26 -4.65 7.65
C LEU A 43 -12.08 -5.64 7.62
N ASP A 44 -12.35 -6.91 7.90
CA ASP A 44 -11.39 -8.01 7.80
C ASP A 44 -11.90 -9.07 6.83
N VAL A 45 -11.18 -9.29 5.73
CA VAL A 45 -11.53 -10.26 4.69
C VAL A 45 -10.36 -11.22 4.49
N THR A 46 -10.63 -12.50 4.71
CA THR A 46 -9.67 -13.57 4.43
C THR A 46 -10.20 -14.48 3.33
N ALA A 47 -9.48 -14.60 2.23
CA ALA A 47 -9.72 -15.59 1.20
C ALA A 47 -8.81 -16.81 1.41
N THR A 48 -9.42 -18.00 1.43
CA THR A 48 -8.75 -19.29 1.70
C THR A 48 -8.85 -20.26 0.52
N GLY A 49 -9.34 -19.80 -0.63
CA GLY A 49 -9.47 -20.62 -1.84
C GLY A 49 -8.13 -20.87 -2.52
N GLY A 50 -7.89 -22.13 -2.91
CA GLY A 50 -6.68 -22.57 -3.60
C GLY A 50 -6.68 -22.30 -5.11
N VAL A 51 -6.16 -23.26 -5.89
CA VAL A 51 -5.99 -23.16 -7.36
C VAL A 51 -7.30 -22.71 -8.05
N ASP A 52 -7.19 -21.73 -8.93
CA ASP A 52 -8.30 -21.12 -9.69
C ASP A 52 -9.34 -20.36 -8.84
N SER A 53 -8.98 -20.01 -7.59
CA SER A 53 -9.85 -19.28 -6.65
C SER A 53 -9.04 -18.35 -5.74
N GLY A 54 -9.60 -17.94 -4.63
CA GLY A 54 -8.93 -17.09 -3.64
C GLY A 54 -8.97 -15.60 -3.96
N GLY A 55 -9.78 -15.15 -4.92
CA GLY A 55 -9.90 -13.73 -5.25
C GLY A 55 -10.63 -12.93 -4.17
N ILE A 56 -10.19 -11.69 -3.96
CA ILE A 56 -10.86 -10.71 -3.10
C ILE A 56 -11.18 -9.50 -3.97
N ASP A 57 -12.46 -9.13 -4.05
CA ASP A 57 -12.94 -7.95 -4.76
C ASP A 57 -13.84 -7.15 -3.83
N VAL A 58 -13.32 -6.04 -3.31
CA VAL A 58 -14.00 -5.18 -2.35
C VAL A 58 -14.19 -3.79 -2.93
N THR A 59 -15.44 -3.32 -2.96
CA THR A 59 -15.78 -1.93 -3.25
C THR A 59 -16.24 -1.25 -1.97
N VAL A 60 -15.58 -0.15 -1.61
CA VAL A 60 -15.94 0.70 -0.47
C VAL A 60 -16.84 1.84 -0.97
N ASP A 61 -18.08 1.87 -0.49
CA ASP A 61 -19.09 2.89 -0.82
C ASP A 61 -19.62 3.62 0.44
N GLY A 62 -18.73 3.82 1.41
CA GLY A 62 -19.00 4.52 2.66
C GLY A 62 -17.75 4.67 3.52
N ASP A 63 -17.82 5.50 4.56
CA ASP A 63 -16.72 5.70 5.46
C ASP A 63 -16.29 4.42 6.16
N ILE A 64 -15.01 4.17 6.22
CA ILE A 64 -14.39 3.12 7.03
C ILE A 64 -13.64 3.78 8.17
N LEU A 65 -14.02 3.46 9.41
CA LEU A 65 -13.38 3.99 10.61
C LEU A 65 -13.02 2.88 11.56
N SER A 66 -11.76 2.76 11.91
CA SER A 66 -11.29 2.03 13.07
C SER A 66 -10.64 2.99 14.07
N SER A 67 -11.08 2.98 15.33
CA SER A 67 -10.50 3.87 16.35
C SER A 67 -9.21 3.32 16.98
N ALA A 68 -8.96 2.02 16.90
CA ALA A 68 -7.87 1.38 17.63
C ALA A 68 -7.30 0.10 16.97
N GLY A 69 -7.59 -0.15 15.72
CA GLY A 69 -7.05 -1.24 14.91
C GLY A 69 -6.92 -0.80 13.46
N ASN A 70 -6.80 -1.74 12.54
CA ASN A 70 -6.72 -1.45 11.12
C ASN A 70 -8.08 -0.99 10.56
N GLY A 71 -8.07 -0.16 9.53
CA GLY A 71 -9.27 0.20 8.80
C GLY A 71 -9.78 -0.99 7.98
N ILE A 72 -8.99 -1.45 7.02
CA ILE A 72 -9.27 -2.57 6.12
C ILE A 72 -8.10 -3.55 6.17
N VAL A 73 -8.41 -4.84 6.29
CA VAL A 73 -7.46 -5.94 6.13
C VAL A 73 -8.00 -6.88 5.05
N LEU A 74 -7.20 -7.12 4.01
CA LEU A 74 -7.47 -8.10 2.96
C LEU A 74 -6.33 -9.12 2.96
N ASP A 75 -6.62 -10.37 3.32
CA ASP A 75 -5.63 -11.44 3.45
C ASP A 75 -5.99 -12.59 2.50
N GLN A 76 -5.20 -12.79 1.45
CA GLN A 76 -5.28 -13.96 0.58
C GLN A 76 -4.26 -14.99 1.08
N ASN A 77 -4.72 -15.90 1.91
CA ASN A 77 -3.88 -16.82 2.68
C ASN A 77 -3.84 -18.22 2.06
N ASP A 78 -3.45 -18.32 0.79
CA ASP A 78 -3.21 -19.61 0.13
C ASP A 78 -2.17 -19.44 -1.00
N ASN A 79 -1.04 -20.12 -0.90
CA ASN A 79 0.06 -20.08 -1.88
C ASN A 79 -0.35 -20.54 -3.29
N ASP A 80 -1.40 -21.33 -3.40
CA ASP A 80 -1.92 -21.83 -4.67
C ASP A 80 -3.04 -20.93 -5.25
N ALA A 81 -3.42 -19.86 -4.53
CA ALA A 81 -4.43 -18.93 -5.00
C ALA A 81 -3.97 -18.19 -6.26
N THR A 82 -4.84 -18.13 -7.26
CA THR A 82 -4.60 -17.42 -8.53
C THR A 82 -5.55 -16.24 -8.71
N GLY A 83 -6.49 -16.05 -7.79
CA GLY A 83 -7.44 -14.93 -7.81
C GLY A 83 -6.76 -13.61 -7.47
N ASN A 84 -7.28 -12.53 -8.05
CA ASN A 84 -6.77 -11.19 -7.82
C ASN A 84 -7.28 -10.63 -6.48
N VAL A 85 -6.50 -9.71 -5.89
CA VAL A 85 -6.96 -8.85 -4.80
C VAL A 85 -7.26 -7.47 -5.38
N VAL A 86 -8.51 -7.05 -5.29
CA VAL A 86 -8.99 -5.77 -5.81
C VAL A 86 -9.66 -4.98 -4.67
N LEU A 87 -9.19 -3.78 -4.41
CA LEU A 87 -9.78 -2.84 -3.49
C LEU A 87 -10.07 -1.53 -4.23
N THR A 88 -11.34 -1.17 -4.31
CA THR A 88 -11.76 0.10 -4.91
C THR A 88 -12.58 0.91 -3.95
N SER A 89 -12.58 2.25 -4.07
CA SER A 89 -13.51 3.10 -3.35
C SER A 89 -14.23 4.08 -4.26
N THR A 90 -15.45 4.48 -3.86
CA THR A 90 -16.20 5.56 -4.53
C THR A 90 -15.90 6.89 -3.83
N ALA A 91 -15.73 7.95 -4.61
CA ALA A 91 -15.35 9.27 -4.09
C ALA A 91 -16.38 9.85 -3.09
N GLY A 92 -15.87 10.50 -2.07
CA GLY A 92 -16.66 11.24 -1.08
C GLY A 92 -16.72 10.61 0.30
N ASN A 93 -15.95 9.55 0.53
CA ASN A 93 -15.82 8.85 1.81
C ASN A 93 -14.41 9.00 2.39
N THR A 94 -14.13 8.34 3.50
CA THR A 94 -12.81 8.28 4.13
C THR A 94 -12.49 6.87 4.60
N ILE A 95 -11.20 6.49 4.54
CA ILE A 95 -10.70 5.28 5.17
C ILE A 95 -9.74 5.71 6.28
N THR A 96 -10.11 5.46 7.54
CA THR A 96 -9.39 5.99 8.69
C THR A 96 -9.05 4.90 9.71
N SER A 97 -7.80 4.91 10.17
CA SER A 97 -7.31 4.07 11.27
C SER A 97 -6.71 4.94 12.39
N GLY A 98 -7.05 4.60 13.65
CA GLY A 98 -6.55 5.30 14.83
C GLY A 98 -5.27 4.70 15.44
N ALA A 99 -4.99 3.42 15.23
CA ALA A 99 -3.84 2.76 15.87
C ALA A 99 -3.10 1.73 14.99
N GLY A 100 -3.69 1.29 13.89
CA GLY A 100 -3.06 0.40 12.93
C GLY A 100 -2.99 1.05 11.56
N ASP A 101 -2.75 0.25 10.53
CA ASP A 101 -2.77 0.71 9.15
C ASP A 101 -4.19 1.04 8.69
N ALA A 102 -4.33 2.04 7.83
CA ALA A 102 -5.66 2.29 7.28
C ALA A 102 -6.06 1.20 6.27
N VAL A 103 -5.13 0.72 5.46
CA VAL A 103 -5.32 -0.40 4.54
C VAL A 103 -4.13 -1.36 4.67
N THR A 104 -4.40 -2.62 4.96
CA THR A 104 -3.42 -3.71 4.93
C THR A 104 -3.85 -4.74 3.90
N ILE A 105 -2.97 -5.08 2.98
CA ILE A 105 -3.17 -6.16 2.00
C ILE A 105 -2.01 -7.14 2.09
N ARG A 106 -2.34 -8.41 2.24
CA ARG A 106 -1.37 -9.49 2.21
C ARG A 106 -1.80 -10.56 1.22
N THR A 107 -0.89 -11.03 0.40
CA THR A 107 -1.13 -12.17 -0.49
C THR A 107 0.02 -13.16 -0.44
N ASP A 108 -0.33 -14.44 -0.36
CA ASP A 108 0.54 -15.57 -0.60
C ASP A 108 0.28 -16.21 -1.99
N GLY A 109 -0.72 -15.70 -2.73
CA GLY A 109 -1.13 -16.17 -4.05
C GLY A 109 -0.40 -15.51 -5.21
N SER A 110 -0.71 -15.93 -6.44
CA SER A 110 -0.06 -15.45 -7.67
C SER A 110 -0.91 -14.45 -8.48
N GLY A 111 -2.05 -14.03 -7.96
CA GLY A 111 -2.91 -13.03 -8.60
C GLY A 111 -2.33 -11.62 -8.53
N THR A 112 -2.92 -10.70 -9.28
CA THR A 112 -2.56 -9.28 -9.22
C THR A 112 -3.18 -8.61 -7.99
N ILE A 113 -2.52 -7.55 -7.50
CA ILE A 113 -3.09 -6.65 -6.50
C ILE A 113 -3.43 -5.34 -7.20
N THR A 114 -4.68 -4.90 -7.07
CA THR A 114 -5.14 -3.61 -7.59
C THR A 114 -5.82 -2.83 -6.47
N VAL A 115 -5.28 -1.67 -6.16
CA VAL A 115 -5.84 -0.71 -5.21
C VAL A 115 -6.15 0.57 -5.97
N ASP A 116 -7.42 0.97 -6.01
CA ASP A 116 -7.87 2.21 -6.67
C ASP A 116 -8.81 2.96 -5.72
N LEU A 117 -8.23 3.91 -4.98
CA LEU A 117 -8.91 4.64 -3.92
C LEU A 117 -9.14 6.10 -4.33
N ALA A 118 -10.38 6.39 -4.68
CA ALA A 118 -10.85 7.76 -4.93
C ALA A 118 -11.04 8.58 -3.64
N ASP A 119 -10.89 7.94 -2.48
CA ASP A 119 -11.07 8.51 -1.15
C ASP A 119 -9.73 8.81 -0.47
N ALA A 120 -9.77 9.73 0.49
CA ALA A 120 -8.63 9.98 1.35
C ALA A 120 -8.41 8.82 2.34
N VAL A 121 -7.15 8.40 2.47
CA VAL A 121 -6.71 7.37 3.40
C VAL A 121 -5.93 8.02 4.53
N SER A 122 -6.23 7.68 5.79
CA SER A 122 -5.54 8.26 6.94
C SER A 122 -5.29 7.24 8.05
N ALA A 123 -4.06 7.15 8.50
CA ALA A 123 -3.65 6.40 9.68
C ALA A 123 -2.96 7.31 10.69
N THR A 124 -3.24 7.11 11.98
CA THR A 124 -2.55 7.85 13.05
C THR A 124 -1.60 6.99 13.86
N GLY A 125 -1.62 5.67 13.69
CA GLY A 125 -0.80 4.73 14.45
C GLY A 125 0.03 3.76 13.63
N GLY A 126 -0.23 3.62 12.34
CA GLY A 126 0.47 2.73 11.41
C GLY A 126 0.64 3.38 10.05
N ASP A 127 0.78 2.55 9.02
CA ASP A 127 0.90 3.00 7.64
C ASP A 127 -0.45 3.40 7.04
N GLY A 128 -0.42 4.28 6.07
CA GLY A 128 -1.61 4.61 5.31
C GLY A 128 -2.07 3.40 4.48
N ILE A 129 -1.21 2.91 3.61
CA ILE A 129 -1.43 1.70 2.80
C ILE A 129 -0.21 0.79 2.94
N ASN A 130 -0.42 -0.44 3.43
CA ASN A 130 0.60 -1.45 3.64
C ASN A 130 0.29 -2.69 2.79
N ILE A 131 1.15 -3.01 1.83
CA ILE A 131 0.97 -4.17 0.92
C ILE A 131 2.17 -5.10 1.04
N ARG A 132 1.89 -6.38 1.28
CA ARG A 132 2.88 -7.45 1.35
C ARG A 132 2.50 -8.56 0.38
N ASP A 133 3.18 -8.61 -0.76
CA ASP A 133 3.12 -9.72 -1.70
C ASP A 133 4.26 -10.70 -1.40
N LEU A 134 3.90 -11.86 -0.84
CA LEU A 134 4.83 -12.89 -0.40
C LEU A 134 4.99 -14.00 -1.45
N ALA A 135 4.27 -13.92 -2.57
CA ALA A 135 4.24 -14.92 -3.61
C ALA A 135 5.20 -14.64 -4.77
N THR A 136 5.15 -15.50 -5.76
CA THR A 136 5.88 -15.36 -7.04
C THR A 136 5.04 -14.65 -8.11
N GLY A 137 4.07 -13.83 -7.67
CA GLY A 137 2.85 -13.52 -8.40
C GLY A 137 2.81 -12.30 -9.27
N GLY A 138 1.61 -11.79 -9.36
CA GLY A 138 1.18 -10.81 -10.35
C GLY A 138 1.62 -9.38 -10.02
N ASP A 139 1.30 -8.50 -10.93
CA ASP A 139 1.62 -7.08 -10.79
C ASP A 139 0.85 -6.42 -9.64
N ILE A 140 1.45 -5.39 -9.07
CA ILE A 140 0.84 -4.57 -8.02
C ILE A 140 0.60 -3.17 -8.58
N GLY A 141 -0.66 -2.73 -8.57
CA GLY A 141 -1.07 -1.38 -8.93
C GLY A 141 -1.74 -0.68 -7.77
N VAL A 142 -1.27 0.51 -7.41
CA VAL A 142 -1.86 1.37 -6.39
C VAL A 142 -2.14 2.74 -6.98
N THR A 143 -3.40 3.18 -6.97
CA THR A 143 -3.81 4.53 -7.30
C THR A 143 -4.58 5.10 -6.11
N THR A 144 -4.24 6.30 -5.66
CA THR A 144 -4.88 6.91 -4.50
C THR A 144 -5.03 8.41 -4.64
N ALA A 145 -6.18 8.94 -4.18
CA ALA A 145 -6.48 10.37 -4.17
C ALA A 145 -5.65 11.16 -3.13
N GLY A 146 -5.10 10.49 -2.13
CA GLY A 146 -4.23 11.06 -1.11
C GLY A 146 -4.11 10.16 0.09
N VAL A 147 -2.92 10.12 0.71
CA VAL A 147 -2.63 9.25 1.86
C VAL A 147 -1.92 10.02 2.95
N SER A 148 -2.32 9.77 4.18
CA SER A 148 -1.70 10.36 5.37
C SER A 148 -1.41 9.30 6.42
N ALA A 149 -0.17 9.17 6.85
CA ALA A 149 0.28 8.35 7.97
C ALA A 149 1.01 9.23 8.99
N LEU A 150 0.33 9.60 10.07
CA LEU A 150 0.82 10.60 11.02
C LEU A 150 1.61 10.01 12.19
N SER A 151 1.78 8.69 12.24
CA SER A 151 2.70 8.03 13.17
C SER A 151 4.14 8.42 12.83
N ALA A 152 4.96 8.66 13.84
CA ALA A 152 6.40 8.95 13.64
C ALA A 152 7.20 7.76 13.01
N ALA A 153 6.58 6.61 12.84
CA ALA A 153 7.13 5.42 12.21
C ALA A 153 6.14 4.85 11.20
N GLY A 154 5.24 5.67 10.64
CA GLY A 154 4.25 5.26 9.66
C GLY A 154 4.59 5.81 8.28
N ASP A 155 4.68 4.90 7.31
CA ASP A 155 4.82 5.22 5.90
C ASP A 155 3.45 5.55 5.31
N ALA A 156 3.38 6.53 4.42
CA ALA A 156 2.10 6.77 3.80
C ALA A 156 1.71 5.59 2.88
N ILE A 157 2.64 5.11 2.06
CA ILE A 157 2.44 3.93 1.20
C ILE A 157 3.68 3.04 1.34
N ASP A 158 3.49 1.80 1.84
CA ASP A 158 4.55 0.79 1.91
C ASP A 158 4.13 -0.46 1.11
N VAL A 159 4.88 -0.76 0.06
CA VAL A 159 4.65 -1.91 -0.82
C VAL A 159 5.90 -2.78 -0.90
N GLN A 160 5.79 -4.03 -0.48
CA GLN A 160 6.85 -5.01 -0.63
C GLN A 160 6.37 -6.20 -1.46
N SER A 161 7.17 -6.57 -2.47
CA SER A 161 6.96 -7.78 -3.25
C SER A 161 8.18 -8.69 -3.19
N SER A 162 7.96 -9.97 -2.98
CA SER A 162 8.98 -11.03 -3.15
C SER A 162 8.91 -11.69 -4.52
N SER A 163 8.05 -11.23 -5.41
CA SER A 163 7.92 -11.74 -6.77
C SER A 163 9.18 -11.51 -7.59
N THR A 164 9.46 -12.45 -8.50
CA THR A 164 10.57 -12.33 -9.45
C THR A 164 10.20 -11.64 -10.74
N THR A 165 8.92 -11.42 -11.00
CA THR A 165 8.43 -10.91 -12.30
C THR A 165 7.42 -9.78 -12.18
N ALA A 166 6.84 -9.55 -11.00
CA ALA A 166 5.81 -8.52 -10.81
C ALA A 166 6.36 -7.12 -11.04
N ASP A 167 5.65 -6.35 -11.84
CA ASP A 167 5.82 -4.90 -11.88
C ASP A 167 5.04 -4.26 -10.71
N VAL A 168 5.63 -3.24 -10.08
CA VAL A 168 4.97 -2.44 -9.05
C VAL A 168 4.75 -1.03 -9.58
N THR A 169 3.50 -0.60 -9.62
CA THR A 169 3.12 0.74 -10.09
C THR A 169 2.35 1.47 -9.01
N ILE A 170 2.83 2.63 -8.59
CA ILE A 170 2.15 3.51 -7.64
C ILE A 170 1.86 4.85 -8.30
N VAL A 171 0.62 5.32 -8.17
CA VAL A 171 0.17 6.64 -8.61
C VAL A 171 -0.53 7.33 -7.44
N ALA A 172 0.13 8.30 -6.82
CA ALA A 172 -0.44 9.16 -5.82
C ALA A 172 -0.97 10.45 -6.47
N GLU A 173 -2.27 10.53 -6.68
CA GLU A 173 -2.92 11.70 -7.31
C GLU A 173 -3.04 12.88 -6.34
N GLY A 174 -3.21 12.63 -5.06
CA GLY A 174 -3.30 13.63 -4.01
C GLY A 174 -2.05 13.73 -3.16
N ALA A 175 -2.12 14.57 -2.12
CA ALA A 175 -1.01 14.75 -1.19
C ALA A 175 -0.66 13.46 -0.44
N VAL A 176 0.63 13.29 -0.19
CA VAL A 176 1.20 12.20 0.59
C VAL A 176 1.87 12.83 1.81
N ASP A 177 1.36 12.53 3.01
CA ASP A 177 1.89 13.02 4.27
C ASP A 177 2.29 11.83 5.16
N ALA A 178 3.55 11.74 5.55
CA ALA A 178 4.07 10.62 6.34
C ALA A 178 4.91 11.10 7.52
N GLY A 179 4.86 10.36 8.62
CA GLY A 179 5.74 10.57 9.76
C GLY A 179 7.11 9.92 9.59
N ASP A 180 7.19 8.90 8.73
CA ASP A 180 8.41 8.26 8.26
C ASP A 180 8.55 8.48 6.75
N ASP A 181 8.55 7.45 5.92
CA ASP A 181 8.71 7.59 4.47
C ASP A 181 7.38 7.91 3.76
N GLY A 182 7.44 8.76 2.74
CA GLY A 182 6.26 9.10 1.94
C GLY A 182 5.77 7.90 1.14
N VAL A 183 6.63 7.33 0.30
CA VAL A 183 6.34 6.13 -0.50
C VAL A 183 7.53 5.18 -0.42
N VAL A 184 7.31 3.99 0.11
CA VAL A 184 8.27 2.88 0.12
C VAL A 184 7.85 1.81 -0.88
N VAL A 185 8.75 1.42 -1.77
CA VAL A 185 8.54 0.30 -2.70
C VAL A 185 9.76 -0.60 -2.72
N ALA A 186 9.58 -1.87 -2.37
CA ALA A 186 10.66 -2.83 -2.40
C ALA A 186 10.29 -4.10 -3.18
N ILE A 187 11.03 -4.41 -4.26
CA ILE A 187 11.08 -5.76 -4.84
C ILE A 187 12.31 -6.46 -4.27
N THR A 188 12.07 -7.45 -3.40
CA THR A 188 13.12 -8.05 -2.56
C THR A 188 13.83 -9.25 -3.19
N ALA A 189 13.27 -9.84 -4.24
CA ALA A 189 13.87 -10.98 -4.91
C ALA A 189 15.11 -10.58 -5.71
N ALA A 190 16.27 -11.14 -5.37
CA ALA A 190 17.55 -10.84 -6.04
C ALA A 190 17.59 -11.20 -7.54
N THR A 191 16.67 -12.03 -8.01
CA THR A 191 16.54 -12.41 -9.43
C THR A 191 15.36 -11.70 -10.11
N ALA A 192 14.79 -10.69 -9.46
CA ALA A 192 13.63 -9.98 -10.00
C ALA A 192 13.97 -9.28 -11.32
N THR A 193 13.02 -9.36 -12.25
CA THR A 193 13.04 -8.65 -13.53
C THR A 193 11.91 -7.63 -13.64
N GLY A 194 10.97 -7.65 -12.70
CA GLY A 194 9.89 -6.68 -12.61
C GLY A 194 10.39 -5.28 -12.30
N ASN A 195 9.65 -4.29 -12.72
CA ASN A 195 10.01 -2.88 -12.64
C ASN A 195 9.26 -2.19 -11.50
N ILE A 196 9.82 -1.10 -11.00
CA ILE A 196 9.16 -0.17 -10.09
C ILE A 196 8.85 1.12 -10.83
N SER A 197 7.61 1.58 -10.73
CA SER A 197 7.17 2.89 -11.25
C SER A 197 6.40 3.63 -10.15
N VAL A 198 6.90 4.78 -9.73
CA VAL A 198 6.24 5.65 -8.75
C VAL A 198 5.95 6.98 -9.41
N THR A 199 4.69 7.41 -9.36
CA THR A 199 4.26 8.74 -9.82
C THR A 199 3.58 9.45 -8.65
N THR A 200 4.05 10.66 -8.31
CA THR A 200 3.39 11.53 -7.33
C THR A 200 2.97 12.83 -8.00
N ASN A 201 1.66 13.02 -8.15
CA ASN A 201 1.08 14.16 -8.85
C ASN A 201 0.87 15.39 -7.95
N SER A 202 1.12 15.25 -6.65
CA SER A 202 0.95 16.29 -5.64
C SER A 202 2.13 16.31 -4.68
N THR A 203 2.06 17.15 -3.64
CA THR A 203 3.11 17.27 -2.64
C THR A 203 3.31 15.99 -1.85
N VAL A 204 4.56 15.62 -1.62
CA VAL A 204 4.98 14.60 -0.67
C VAL A 204 5.67 15.29 0.51
N ASN A 205 5.17 15.08 1.72
CA ASN A 205 5.81 15.52 2.97
C ASN A 205 6.15 14.26 3.77
N ALA A 206 7.40 14.07 4.12
CA ALA A 206 7.90 12.89 4.82
C ALA A 206 8.85 13.28 5.95
N GLY A 207 8.78 12.55 7.06
CA GLY A 207 9.68 12.71 8.19
C GLY A 207 11.02 12.00 8.00
N ASN A 208 11.16 11.19 6.94
CA ASN A 208 12.38 10.52 6.50
C ASN A 208 12.51 10.70 4.98
N ASN A 209 12.47 9.65 4.15
CA ASN A 209 12.56 9.78 2.69
C ASN A 209 11.21 10.18 2.05
N GLY A 210 11.25 11.03 1.03
CA GLY A 210 10.06 11.33 0.24
C GLY A 210 9.58 10.12 -0.55
N VAL A 211 10.48 9.50 -1.32
CA VAL A 211 10.27 8.22 -2.03
C VAL A 211 11.49 7.33 -1.80
N ASP A 212 11.29 6.12 -1.30
CA ASP A 212 12.31 5.07 -1.21
C ASP A 212 11.93 3.90 -2.12
N ALA A 213 12.70 3.67 -3.19
CA ALA A 213 12.44 2.65 -4.19
C ALA A 213 13.62 1.68 -4.33
N ILE A 214 13.43 0.43 -3.92
CA ILE A 214 14.46 -0.59 -3.89
C ILE A 214 14.09 -1.77 -4.80
N ASN A 215 14.91 -2.06 -5.79
CA ASN A 215 14.80 -3.28 -6.60
C ASN A 215 16.05 -4.14 -6.45
N SER A 216 15.94 -5.22 -5.71
CA SER A 216 17.07 -6.15 -5.48
C SER A 216 17.48 -6.94 -6.71
N GLY A 217 16.68 -6.90 -7.78
CA GLY A 217 16.93 -7.58 -9.05
C GLY A 217 17.46 -6.67 -10.16
N THR A 218 17.15 -7.02 -11.40
CA THR A 218 17.61 -6.32 -12.61
C THR A 218 16.53 -5.44 -13.25
N GLY A 219 15.35 -5.37 -12.66
CA GLY A 219 14.28 -4.48 -13.13
C GLY A 219 14.63 -3.00 -12.96
N SER A 220 14.04 -2.17 -13.76
CA SER A 220 14.25 -0.72 -13.73
C SER A 220 13.43 -0.04 -12.62
N ILE A 221 13.89 1.15 -12.20
CA ILE A 221 13.14 2.03 -11.32
C ILE A 221 12.85 3.33 -12.06
N THR A 222 11.60 3.76 -12.06
CA THR A 222 11.19 5.07 -12.59
C THR A 222 10.43 5.81 -11.50
N VAL A 223 10.88 7.00 -11.15
CA VAL A 223 10.19 7.92 -10.26
C VAL A 223 9.85 9.19 -11.01
N ASP A 224 8.58 9.54 -11.07
CA ASP A 224 8.08 10.79 -11.67
C ASP A 224 7.33 11.60 -10.60
N ALA A 225 8.03 12.47 -9.92
CA ALA A 225 7.48 13.33 -8.90
C ALA A 225 7.17 14.72 -9.47
N VAL A 226 5.91 14.90 -9.89
CA VAL A 226 5.44 16.16 -10.49
C VAL A 226 5.27 17.24 -9.42
N GLY A 227 4.80 16.86 -8.22
CA GLY A 227 4.66 17.74 -7.06
C GLY A 227 5.98 18.03 -6.35
N ASP A 228 5.93 18.89 -5.34
CA ASP A 228 7.06 19.18 -4.47
C ASP A 228 7.32 17.99 -3.53
N ILE A 229 8.58 17.66 -3.29
CA ILE A 229 8.97 16.69 -2.25
C ILE A 229 9.65 17.48 -1.12
N ASN A 230 9.15 17.31 0.10
CA ASN A 230 9.72 17.83 1.33
C ASN A 230 10.01 16.64 2.27
N SER A 231 11.27 16.40 2.58
CA SER A 231 11.72 15.27 3.39
C SER A 231 12.74 15.72 4.43
N ASP A 232 12.87 14.96 5.52
CA ASP A 232 13.94 15.19 6.50
C ASP A 232 15.24 14.50 6.08
N ASP A 233 15.16 13.38 5.36
CA ASP A 233 16.29 12.63 4.81
C ASP A 233 16.31 12.77 3.27
N ASP A 234 16.43 11.71 2.46
CA ASP A 234 16.46 11.84 1.01
C ASP A 234 15.10 12.27 0.42
N GLY A 235 15.16 13.16 -0.58
CA GLY A 235 13.96 13.46 -1.36
C GLY A 235 13.48 12.26 -2.15
N VAL A 236 14.39 11.65 -2.91
CA VAL A 236 14.17 10.37 -3.60
C VAL A 236 15.41 9.50 -3.44
N ALA A 237 15.27 8.34 -2.80
CA ALA A 237 16.26 7.28 -2.78
C ALA A 237 15.82 6.18 -3.78
N ALA A 238 16.69 5.81 -4.72
CA ALA A 238 16.40 4.76 -5.70
C ALA A 238 17.60 3.81 -5.84
N ILE A 239 17.40 2.54 -5.51
CA ILE A 239 18.47 1.54 -5.49
C ILE A 239 18.06 0.32 -6.34
N THR A 240 18.86 -0.05 -7.33
CA THR A 240 18.68 -1.30 -8.09
C THR A 240 19.99 -2.05 -8.24
N SER A 241 19.94 -3.38 -8.27
CA SER A 241 21.12 -4.21 -8.49
C SER A 241 21.59 -4.27 -9.94
N GLY A 242 20.76 -3.86 -10.92
CA GLY A 242 21.19 -3.94 -12.32
C GLY A 242 20.30 -3.27 -13.36
N GLY A 243 19.15 -2.77 -12.96
CA GLY A 243 18.21 -2.05 -13.85
C GLY A 243 18.61 -0.59 -14.07
N ALA A 244 17.96 0.06 -15.01
CA ALA A 244 18.09 1.50 -15.19
C ALA A 244 17.31 2.26 -14.11
N ILE A 245 17.84 3.38 -13.63
CA ILE A 245 17.13 4.31 -12.75
C ILE A 245 16.82 5.58 -13.56
N THR A 246 15.57 6.02 -13.51
CA THR A 246 15.12 7.29 -14.09
C THR A 246 14.35 8.05 -13.02
N ILE A 247 14.81 9.24 -12.67
CA ILE A 247 14.12 10.11 -11.73
C ILE A 247 13.83 11.43 -12.44
N THR A 248 12.54 11.81 -12.42
CA THR A 248 12.08 13.16 -12.79
C THR A 248 11.42 13.73 -11.55
N ALA A 249 11.90 14.86 -11.07
CA ALA A 249 11.33 15.50 -9.89
C ALA A 249 11.18 17.01 -10.13
N GLY A 250 10.11 17.57 -9.53
CA GLY A 250 9.90 19.00 -9.43
C GLY A 250 10.85 19.64 -8.42
N ASN A 251 10.31 20.38 -7.45
CA ASN A 251 11.14 20.88 -6.35
C ASN A 251 11.35 19.79 -5.30
N VAL A 252 12.60 19.59 -4.93
CA VAL A 252 12.96 18.66 -3.86
C VAL A 252 13.66 19.44 -2.75
N THR A 253 13.18 19.31 -1.53
CA THR A 253 13.77 19.88 -0.33
C THR A 253 14.06 18.75 0.65
N SER A 254 15.33 18.48 0.88
CA SER A 254 15.83 17.55 1.89
C SER A 254 16.48 18.34 3.02
N ALA A 255 16.27 17.94 4.27
CA ALA A 255 16.79 18.69 5.42
C ALA A 255 18.17 18.22 5.86
N SER A 256 18.51 16.94 5.70
CA SER A 256 19.75 16.36 6.23
C SER A 256 20.60 15.56 5.25
N GLU A 257 20.02 14.99 4.21
CA GLU A 257 20.73 14.13 3.24
C GLU A 257 20.57 14.66 1.80
N GLU A 258 20.64 13.79 0.79
CA GLU A 258 20.58 14.17 -0.61
C GLU A 258 19.16 14.49 -1.08
N GLY A 259 18.99 15.47 -1.94
CA GLY A 259 17.71 15.67 -2.63
C GLY A 259 17.34 14.46 -3.50
N LEU A 260 18.34 13.88 -4.21
CA LEU A 260 18.17 12.69 -5.05
C LEU A 260 19.37 11.76 -4.85
N ASP A 261 19.16 10.56 -4.33
CA ASP A 261 20.14 9.46 -4.33
C ASP A 261 19.72 8.37 -5.33
N ALA A 262 20.61 8.02 -6.25
CA ALA A 262 20.38 6.96 -7.23
C ALA A 262 21.58 6.01 -7.28
N THR A 263 21.41 4.83 -6.72
CA THR A 263 22.48 3.83 -6.64
C THR A 263 22.16 2.62 -7.52
N GLN A 264 22.97 2.38 -8.53
CA GLN A 264 22.90 1.19 -9.37
C GLN A 264 24.07 0.26 -9.07
N GLY A 265 23.77 -0.96 -8.61
CA GLY A 265 24.75 -2.03 -8.46
C GLY A 265 25.07 -2.73 -9.79
N ASP A 266 26.22 -3.41 -9.86
CA ASP A 266 26.53 -4.31 -10.97
C ASP A 266 25.83 -5.67 -10.78
N ALA A 267 24.87 -6.00 -11.67
CA ALA A 267 24.20 -7.31 -11.69
C ALA A 267 25.17 -8.47 -12.01
N THR A 268 26.38 -8.16 -12.49
CA THR A 268 27.43 -9.13 -12.76
C THR A 268 28.47 -9.05 -11.63
N GLY A 269 28.30 -9.84 -10.60
CA GLY A 269 29.37 -10.14 -9.65
C GLY A 269 30.55 -10.83 -10.32
N SER A 270 31.28 -10.12 -11.16
CA SER A 270 32.61 -10.51 -11.63
C SER A 270 33.63 -9.83 -10.73
N GLY A 271 33.86 -10.44 -9.54
CA GLY A 271 35.05 -10.16 -8.76
C GLY A 271 36.20 -10.98 -9.25
#